data_77cd418cc68455fefbbd08caf8f9716b
#
_entry.id   77cd418cc68455fefbbd08caf8f9716b
#
_cell.length_a   1.000
_cell.length_b   1.000
_cell.length_c   1.000
_cell.angle_alpha   90.00
_cell.angle_beta   90.00
_cell.angle_gamma   90.00
#
_symmetry.space_group_name_H-M   'P 1'
#
loop_
_entity.id
_entity.type
_entity.pdbx_description
1 polymer ?
#
loop_
_entity_poly.entity_id
_entity_poly.type
_entity_poly.pdbx_seq_one_letter_code
_entity_poly.pdbx_strand_id
1 'polypeptide(L)'
;RRQRQMCIRDRIQCVNGQFQGMPTQKMKQTLISQLDNLKGAGINAIIFQVRAEADALYRSSYEPWSRFLTGVQGKAPQPMWDPLQFMVEECHKRGMELHAWINPYRAQTKGTTALSPMHPYNRYPELFVRYAGQLYFDPGYPESRKYICKIVRDIVTRYDIDAIHMDDYFYPYPNPGEEFPDDVSFAAYGRGFTNRADWRRDNVNV
;
A
#
# COMPACT_ATOMS: atom_id res chain seq x y z
N ARG A 1 -32.73 8.04 -10.51
CA ARG A 1 -31.42 8.46 -11.07
C ARG A 1 -30.67 9.14 -9.93
N ARG A 2 -29.74 8.45 -9.24
CA ARG A 2 -28.79 9.14 -8.33
C ARG A 2 -27.92 10.01 -9.22
N GLN A 3 -28.01 11.32 -9.06
CA GLN A 3 -27.01 12.26 -9.62
C GLN A 3 -25.66 11.81 -9.08
N ARG A 4 -24.71 11.47 -9.96
CA ARG A 4 -23.33 11.20 -9.57
C ARG A 4 -22.76 12.50 -9.02
N GLN A 5 -22.69 12.60 -7.69
CA GLN A 5 -21.99 13.70 -7.04
C GLN A 5 -20.53 13.65 -7.48
N MET A 6 -19.97 14.77 -7.93
CA MET A 6 -18.57 14.85 -8.35
C MET A 6 -17.69 14.43 -7.16
N CYS A 7 -16.87 13.39 -7.33
CA CYS A 7 -16.00 12.88 -6.28
C CYS A 7 -14.81 13.83 -6.12
N ILE A 8 -14.76 14.59 -5.04
CA ILE A 8 -13.65 15.45 -4.65
C ILE A 8 -12.85 14.69 -3.60
N ARG A 9 -11.59 14.38 -3.93
CA ARG A 9 -10.73 13.48 -3.14
C ARG A 9 -9.54 14.20 -2.55
N ASP A 10 -9.11 13.75 -1.38
CA ASP A 10 -7.83 14.11 -0.79
C ASP A 10 -7.10 12.89 -0.22
N ARG A 11 -5.79 13.02 0.01
CA ARG A 11 -4.92 11.92 0.41
C ARG A 11 -4.42 12.09 1.82
N ILE A 12 -4.49 11.02 2.62
CA ILE A 12 -3.82 10.91 3.91
C ILE A 12 -2.70 9.88 3.76
N GLN A 13 -1.46 10.37 3.77
CA GLN A 13 -0.25 9.54 3.65
C GLN A 13 0.39 9.34 5.02
N CYS A 14 0.70 8.11 5.34
CA CYS A 14 1.43 7.77 6.58
C CYS A 14 2.96 7.75 6.38
N VAL A 15 3.45 7.59 5.15
CA VAL A 15 4.88 7.46 4.81
C VAL A 15 5.73 8.71 5.07
N ASN A 16 5.13 9.87 5.26
CA ASN A 16 5.86 11.08 5.65
C ASN A 16 6.23 11.13 7.15
N GLY A 17 5.96 10.05 7.88
CA GLY A 17 6.36 9.91 9.29
C GLY A 17 5.50 10.68 10.29
N GLN A 18 4.46 11.38 9.86
CA GLN A 18 3.64 12.23 10.73
C GLN A 18 3.00 11.48 11.92
N PHE A 19 2.75 10.18 11.77
CA PHE A 19 2.13 9.34 12.82
C PHE A 19 3.13 8.47 13.56
N GLN A 20 4.37 8.38 13.10
CA GLN A 20 5.37 7.48 13.63
C GLN A 20 5.65 7.75 15.10
N GLY A 21 5.37 6.75 15.96
CA GLY A 21 5.57 6.88 17.39
C GLY A 21 4.57 7.79 18.13
N MET A 22 3.55 8.30 17.44
CA MET A 22 2.50 9.10 18.06
C MET A 22 1.62 8.22 18.96
N PRO A 23 1.26 8.66 20.19
CA PRO A 23 0.30 7.95 21.04
C PRO A 23 -1.03 7.73 20.31
N THR A 24 -1.63 6.55 20.50
CA THR A 24 -2.87 6.13 19.79
C THR A 24 -3.98 7.17 19.88
N GLN A 25 -4.24 7.73 21.07
CA GLN A 25 -5.31 8.72 21.24
C GLN A 25 -5.04 10.01 20.47
N LYS A 26 -3.80 10.48 20.50
CA LYS A 26 -3.39 11.68 19.75
C LYS A 26 -3.51 11.43 18.24
N MET A 27 -3.11 10.25 17.75
CA MET A 27 -3.25 9.87 16.35
C MET A 27 -4.72 9.88 15.91
N LYS A 28 -5.62 9.26 16.69
CA LYS A 28 -7.07 9.25 16.42
C LYS A 28 -7.64 10.66 16.37
N GLN A 29 -7.29 11.51 17.33
CA GLN A 29 -7.73 12.92 17.37
C GLN A 29 -7.22 13.70 16.16
N THR A 30 -5.96 13.50 15.77
CA THR A 30 -5.38 14.14 14.57
C THR A 30 -6.12 13.72 13.30
N LEU A 31 -6.40 12.42 13.14
CA LEU A 31 -7.16 11.92 12.00
C LEU A 31 -8.60 12.49 11.97
N ILE A 32 -9.28 12.52 13.11
CA ILE A 32 -10.61 13.13 13.22
C ILE A 32 -10.58 14.60 12.79
N SER A 33 -9.63 15.38 13.33
CA SER A 33 -9.49 16.81 12.98
C SER A 33 -9.21 17.01 11.47
N GLN A 34 -8.38 16.16 10.87
CA GLN A 34 -8.12 16.20 9.44
C GLN A 34 -9.41 15.90 8.64
N LEU A 35 -10.17 14.87 9.03
CA LEU A 35 -11.43 14.52 8.37
C LEU A 35 -12.47 15.64 8.48
N ASP A 36 -12.58 16.28 9.66
CA ASP A 36 -13.51 17.40 9.86
C ASP A 36 -13.15 18.59 8.99
N ASN A 37 -11.86 18.94 8.90
CA ASN A 37 -11.36 20.03 8.04
C ASN A 37 -11.61 19.71 6.55
N LEU A 38 -11.31 18.49 6.11
CA LEU A 38 -11.53 18.08 4.72
C LEU A 38 -13.02 18.04 4.36
N LYS A 39 -13.86 17.57 5.26
CA LYS A 39 -15.32 17.61 5.09
C LYS A 39 -15.82 19.05 4.98
N GLY A 40 -15.33 19.96 5.84
CA GLY A 40 -15.63 21.39 5.78
C GLY A 40 -15.20 22.04 4.47
N ALA A 41 -14.14 21.56 3.85
CA ALA A 41 -13.67 21.99 2.52
C ALA A 41 -14.45 21.35 1.35
N GLY A 42 -15.48 20.53 1.62
CA GLY A 42 -16.30 19.90 0.58
C GLY A 42 -15.74 18.58 0.03
N ILE A 43 -14.68 18.02 0.62
CA ILE A 43 -14.13 16.71 0.25
C ILE A 43 -15.14 15.62 0.62
N ASN A 44 -15.37 14.68 -0.27
CA ASN A 44 -16.32 13.59 -0.09
C ASN A 44 -15.72 12.19 -0.24
N ALA A 45 -14.42 12.09 -0.52
CA ALA A 45 -13.70 10.82 -0.51
C ALA A 45 -12.27 11.00 -0.02
N ILE A 46 -11.80 10.06 0.80
CA ILE A 46 -10.46 10.04 1.38
C ILE A 46 -9.68 8.86 0.80
N ILE A 47 -8.50 9.13 0.26
CA ILE A 47 -7.53 8.12 -0.15
C ILE A 47 -6.55 7.91 1.02
N PHE A 48 -6.69 6.81 1.75
CA PHE A 48 -5.89 6.49 2.94
C PHE A 48 -4.87 5.40 2.63
N GLN A 49 -3.57 5.72 2.80
CA GLN A 49 -2.51 4.75 2.54
C GLN A 49 -2.47 3.70 3.66
N VAL A 50 -2.79 2.46 3.31
CA VAL A 50 -2.88 1.34 4.27
C VAL A 50 -1.78 0.30 4.09
N ARG A 51 -1.08 0.31 2.93
CA ARG A 51 0.01 -0.61 2.62
C ARG A 51 1.10 0.11 1.82
N ALA A 52 2.21 0.41 2.47
CA ALA A 52 3.29 1.23 1.90
C ALA A 52 4.53 0.42 1.50
N GLU A 53 4.92 -0.58 2.30
CA GLU A 53 6.19 -1.33 2.19
C GLU A 53 5.97 -2.84 2.40
N ALA A 54 4.97 -3.43 1.76
CA ALA A 54 4.54 -4.81 2.04
C ALA A 54 4.29 -5.03 3.54
N ASP A 55 3.64 -4.05 4.15
CA ASP A 55 3.27 -3.95 5.55
C ASP A 55 1.87 -3.33 5.66
N ALA A 56 1.27 -3.36 6.84
CA ALA A 56 -0.13 -3.02 7.00
C ALA A 56 -0.38 -1.96 8.09
N LEU A 57 -1.26 -0.99 7.80
CA LEU A 57 -1.91 -0.12 8.78
C LEU A 57 -3.30 -0.67 9.14
N TYR A 58 -3.43 -1.97 9.17
CA TYR A 58 -4.60 -2.73 9.59
C TYR A 58 -4.17 -4.09 10.13
N ARG A 59 -5.06 -4.78 10.82
CA ARG A 59 -4.76 -6.10 11.36
C ARG A 59 -4.69 -7.13 10.22
N SER A 60 -3.45 -7.43 9.76
CA SER A 60 -3.17 -8.40 8.70
C SER A 60 -2.64 -9.72 9.26
N SER A 61 -3.05 -10.84 8.65
CA SER A 61 -2.46 -12.17 8.89
C SER A 61 -1.32 -12.48 7.91
N TYR A 62 -1.08 -11.63 6.93
CA TYR A 62 -0.14 -11.87 5.84
C TYR A 62 1.12 -11.02 5.91
N GLU A 63 0.98 -9.77 6.38
CA GLU A 63 2.02 -8.77 6.39
C GLU A 63 2.17 -8.16 7.79
N PRO A 64 3.37 -7.68 8.15
CA PRO A 64 3.62 -7.10 9.47
C PRO A 64 2.91 -5.75 9.63
N TRP A 65 2.72 -5.31 10.87
CA TRP A 65 2.36 -3.94 11.15
C TRP A 65 3.38 -2.96 10.57
N SER A 66 2.89 -1.89 9.97
CA SER A 66 3.74 -0.88 9.37
C SER A 66 4.55 -0.09 10.41
N ARG A 67 5.82 0.18 10.10
CA ARG A 67 6.67 1.07 10.91
C ARG A 67 6.14 2.49 10.97
N PHE A 68 5.38 2.92 9.99
CA PHE A 68 4.77 4.26 9.96
C PHE A 68 3.71 4.45 11.04
N LEU A 69 3.23 3.38 11.65
CA LEU A 69 2.30 3.42 12.78
C LEU A 69 3.03 3.54 14.13
N THR A 70 4.06 2.72 14.35
CA THR A 70 4.67 2.57 15.68
C THR A 70 6.16 2.92 15.73
N GLY A 71 6.77 3.22 14.58
CA GLY A 71 8.22 3.41 14.45
C GLY A 71 9.00 2.14 14.16
N VAL A 72 8.41 0.96 14.41
CA VAL A 72 9.08 -0.34 14.22
C VAL A 72 8.15 -1.26 13.43
N GLN A 73 8.63 -1.80 12.29
CA GLN A 73 7.86 -2.74 11.49
C GLN A 73 7.61 -4.05 12.28
N GLY A 74 6.37 -4.51 12.27
CA GLY A 74 5.93 -5.70 13.01
C GLY A 74 5.47 -5.43 14.44
N LYS A 75 5.73 -4.24 14.97
CA LYS A 75 5.24 -3.86 16.31
C LYS A 75 3.79 -3.38 16.23
N ALA A 76 2.91 -4.09 16.93
CA ALA A 76 1.51 -3.70 17.02
C ALA A 76 1.32 -2.40 17.82
N PRO A 77 0.29 -1.59 17.52
CA PRO A 77 -0.03 -0.39 18.29
C PRO A 77 -0.50 -0.75 19.71
N GLN A 78 -0.17 0.13 20.67
CA GLN A 78 -0.60 0.02 22.07
C GLN A 78 -1.25 1.34 22.53
N PRO A 79 -2.51 1.31 23.01
CA PRO A 79 -3.40 0.15 23.03
C PRO A 79 -3.73 -0.34 21.60
N MET A 80 -4.08 -1.63 21.48
CA MET A 80 -4.40 -2.24 20.18
C MET A 80 -5.61 -1.55 19.55
N TRP A 81 -5.49 -1.18 18.28
CA TRP A 81 -6.57 -0.67 17.44
C TRP A 81 -6.30 -0.98 15.96
N ASP A 82 -7.30 -0.86 15.13
CA ASP A 82 -7.17 -1.07 13.68
C ASP A 82 -7.37 0.28 12.97
N PRO A 83 -6.28 0.89 12.41
CA PRO A 83 -6.37 2.18 11.74
C PRO A 83 -7.32 2.19 10.53
N LEU A 84 -7.34 1.13 9.72
CA LEU A 84 -8.21 1.07 8.56
C LEU A 84 -9.68 1.01 8.98
N GLN A 85 -10.02 0.14 9.92
CA GLN A 85 -11.39 0.06 10.45
C GLN A 85 -11.86 1.40 11.01
N PHE A 86 -11.00 2.04 11.82
CA PHE A 86 -11.28 3.36 12.38
C PHE A 86 -11.54 4.41 11.31
N MET A 87 -10.71 4.45 10.26
CA MET A 87 -10.86 5.42 9.17
C MET A 87 -12.13 5.17 8.34
N VAL A 88 -12.49 3.92 8.09
CA VAL A 88 -13.76 3.56 7.43
C VAL A 88 -14.93 4.13 8.23
N GLU A 89 -14.98 3.83 9.54
CA GLU A 89 -16.06 4.30 10.41
C GLU A 89 -16.14 5.84 10.49
N GLU A 90 -15.00 6.51 10.63
CA GLU A 90 -14.96 7.97 10.74
C GLU A 90 -15.29 8.68 9.42
N CYS A 91 -14.90 8.10 8.28
CA CYS A 91 -15.31 8.62 6.97
C CYS A 91 -16.83 8.44 6.76
N HIS A 92 -17.36 7.26 6.99
CA HIS A 92 -18.78 6.96 6.80
C HIS A 92 -19.68 7.79 7.73
N LYS A 93 -19.29 8.02 8.98
CA LYS A 93 -20.01 8.95 9.90
C LYS A 93 -20.15 10.36 9.31
N ARG A 94 -19.24 10.78 8.46
CA ARG A 94 -19.22 12.10 7.80
C ARG A 94 -19.85 12.08 6.41
N GLY A 95 -20.36 10.92 5.95
CA GLY A 95 -20.83 10.74 4.58
C GLY A 95 -19.72 10.92 3.55
N MET A 96 -18.51 10.45 3.86
CA MET A 96 -17.36 10.41 2.95
C MET A 96 -17.01 8.96 2.61
N GLU A 97 -16.56 8.73 1.39
CA GLU A 97 -15.99 7.45 0.98
C GLU A 97 -14.57 7.26 1.54
N LEU A 98 -14.19 6.02 1.83
CA LEU A 98 -12.81 5.63 2.10
C LEU A 98 -12.25 4.74 0.98
N HIS A 99 -11.19 5.20 0.34
CA HIS A 99 -10.43 4.44 -0.64
C HIS A 99 -9.13 3.95 0.00
N ALA A 100 -8.98 2.63 0.15
CA ALA A 100 -7.77 2.03 0.70
C ALA A 100 -6.64 2.07 -0.34
N TRP A 101 -5.60 2.86 -0.08
CA TRP A 101 -4.46 2.99 -0.96
C TRP A 101 -3.35 2.00 -0.61
N ILE A 102 -2.98 1.20 -1.58
CA ILE A 102 -1.87 0.24 -1.49
C ILE A 102 -0.79 0.56 -2.52
N ASN A 103 0.48 0.38 -2.15
CA ASN A 103 1.59 0.27 -3.08
C ASN A 103 1.81 -1.22 -3.36
N PRO A 104 1.44 -1.74 -4.55
CA PRO A 104 1.38 -3.19 -4.74
C PRO A 104 2.75 -3.86 -4.70
N TYR A 105 3.77 -3.27 -5.32
CA TYR A 105 5.06 -3.96 -5.50
C TYR A 105 6.20 -3.41 -4.65
N ARG A 106 6.13 -2.19 -4.14
CA ARG A 106 7.16 -1.66 -3.24
C ARG A 106 7.15 -2.41 -1.91
N ALA A 107 8.33 -2.91 -1.50
CA ALA A 107 8.48 -3.71 -0.29
C ALA A 107 9.41 -3.06 0.76
N GLN A 108 10.30 -2.15 0.35
CA GLN A 108 11.15 -1.38 1.26
C GLN A 108 11.64 -0.11 0.56
N THR A 109 11.53 1.04 1.22
CA THR A 109 12.12 2.30 0.76
C THR A 109 13.58 2.43 1.21
N LYS A 110 14.31 3.41 0.64
CA LYS A 110 15.67 3.76 1.09
C LYS A 110 15.65 4.17 2.58
N GLY A 111 16.72 3.83 3.31
CA GLY A 111 16.88 4.21 4.71
C GLY A 111 16.08 3.36 5.71
N THR A 112 15.36 2.34 5.26
CA THR A 112 14.72 1.37 6.16
C THR A 112 15.76 0.34 6.59
N THR A 113 15.92 0.14 7.90
CA THR A 113 17.06 -0.63 8.45
C THR A 113 16.77 -2.12 8.57
N ALA A 114 15.62 -2.50 9.12
CA ALA A 114 15.32 -3.91 9.38
C ALA A 114 13.89 -4.27 8.94
N LEU A 115 13.76 -5.41 8.28
CA LEU A 115 12.48 -6.01 7.96
C LEU A 115 12.01 -6.88 9.12
N SER A 116 10.72 -6.78 9.45
CA SER A 116 10.09 -7.71 10.40
C SER A 116 10.26 -9.17 9.95
N PRO A 117 10.41 -10.14 10.86
CA PRO A 117 10.40 -11.57 10.51
C PRO A 117 9.14 -11.99 9.73
N MET A 118 8.01 -11.31 9.91
CA MET A 118 6.76 -11.55 9.16
C MET A 118 6.76 -10.93 7.77
N HIS A 119 7.75 -10.12 7.41
CA HIS A 119 7.78 -9.49 6.09
C HIS A 119 7.84 -10.55 4.99
N PRO A 120 7.06 -10.43 3.89
CA PRO A 120 6.98 -11.46 2.85
C PRO A 120 8.33 -11.77 2.18
N TYR A 121 9.27 -10.83 2.15
CA TYR A 121 10.63 -11.09 1.68
C TYR A 121 11.31 -12.26 2.40
N ASN A 122 11.05 -12.44 3.69
CA ASN A 122 11.66 -13.52 4.48
C ASN A 122 11.07 -14.91 4.16
N ARG A 123 9.89 -14.95 3.51
CA ARG A 123 9.23 -16.21 3.10
C ARG A 123 9.45 -16.55 1.63
N TYR A 124 9.54 -15.53 0.80
CA TYR A 124 9.55 -15.66 -0.66
C TYR A 124 10.62 -14.73 -1.27
N PRO A 125 11.90 -14.85 -0.85
CA PRO A 125 12.95 -13.91 -1.29
C PRO A 125 13.13 -13.91 -2.82
N GLU A 126 12.82 -15.03 -3.49
CA GLU A 126 12.91 -15.20 -4.94
C GLU A 126 11.95 -14.30 -5.73
N LEU A 127 10.88 -13.82 -5.10
CA LEU A 127 9.90 -12.93 -5.72
C LEU A 127 10.32 -11.46 -5.70
N PHE A 128 11.49 -11.16 -5.13
CA PHE A 128 11.90 -9.78 -4.90
C PHE A 128 13.18 -9.44 -5.62
N VAL A 129 13.29 -8.18 -5.99
CA VAL A 129 14.49 -7.58 -6.58
C VAL A 129 14.88 -6.31 -5.83
N ARG A 130 16.18 -6.01 -5.82
CA ARG A 130 16.71 -4.72 -5.36
C ARG A 130 16.97 -3.83 -6.54
N TYR A 131 16.50 -2.59 -6.46
CA TYR A 131 16.66 -1.59 -7.50
C TYR A 131 16.70 -0.19 -6.88
N ALA A 132 17.66 0.63 -7.31
CA ALA A 132 17.84 2.00 -6.82
C ALA A 132 17.91 2.10 -5.27
N GLY A 133 18.47 1.07 -4.60
CA GLY A 133 18.59 0.99 -3.15
C GLY A 133 17.28 0.68 -2.41
N GLN A 134 16.24 0.27 -3.13
CA GLN A 134 14.94 -0.14 -2.59
C GLN A 134 14.67 -1.62 -2.87
N LEU A 135 13.68 -2.20 -2.19
CA LEU A 135 13.22 -3.57 -2.42
C LEU A 135 11.84 -3.55 -3.06
N TYR A 136 11.66 -4.36 -4.10
CA TYR A 136 10.39 -4.51 -4.81
C TYR A 136 10.03 -5.98 -4.99
N PHE A 137 8.74 -6.29 -4.98
CA PHE A 137 8.30 -7.49 -5.68
C PHE A 137 8.58 -7.31 -7.17
N ASP A 138 9.03 -8.37 -7.81
CA ASP A 138 9.13 -8.41 -9.26
C ASP A 138 7.76 -8.74 -9.87
N PRO A 139 7.12 -7.80 -10.60
CA PRO A 139 5.82 -8.05 -11.21
C PRO A 139 5.85 -9.11 -12.32
N GLY A 140 7.03 -9.47 -12.80
CA GLY A 140 7.24 -10.52 -13.79
C GLY A 140 6.84 -11.90 -13.29
N TYR A 141 6.94 -12.17 -11.99
CA TYR A 141 6.50 -13.44 -11.42
C TYR A 141 4.97 -13.49 -11.25
N PRO A 142 4.28 -14.51 -11.81
CA PRO A 142 2.85 -14.72 -11.56
C PRO A 142 2.50 -14.81 -10.07
N GLU A 143 3.40 -15.37 -9.26
CA GLU A 143 3.26 -15.52 -7.82
C GLU A 143 3.23 -14.17 -7.10
N SER A 144 4.01 -13.18 -7.56
CA SER A 144 3.96 -11.80 -7.04
C SER A 144 2.57 -11.20 -7.24
N ARG A 145 2.01 -11.32 -8.45
CA ARG A 145 0.66 -10.82 -8.77
C ARG A 145 -0.41 -11.53 -7.96
N LYS A 146 -0.35 -12.85 -7.84
CA LYS A 146 -1.26 -13.65 -6.99
C LYS A 146 -1.20 -13.22 -5.53
N TYR A 147 0.02 -12.92 -5.03
CA TYR A 147 0.19 -12.42 -3.67
C TYR A 147 -0.53 -11.08 -3.47
N ILE A 148 -0.36 -10.13 -4.40
CA ILE A 148 -1.05 -8.83 -4.32
C ILE A 148 -2.56 -9.00 -4.40
N CYS A 149 -3.07 -9.85 -5.32
CA CYS A 149 -4.49 -10.17 -5.38
C CYS A 149 -5.03 -10.75 -4.07
N LYS A 150 -4.23 -11.57 -3.36
CA LYS A 150 -4.58 -12.11 -2.04
C LYS A 150 -4.71 -10.99 -1.00
N ILE A 151 -3.80 -10.02 -0.99
CA ILE A 151 -3.86 -8.86 -0.10
C ILE A 151 -5.10 -8.00 -0.39
N VAL A 152 -5.35 -7.70 -1.66
CA VAL A 152 -6.56 -6.95 -2.07
C VAL A 152 -7.82 -7.68 -1.62
N ARG A 153 -7.90 -8.99 -1.86
CA ARG A 153 -9.05 -9.81 -1.43
C ARG A 153 -9.24 -9.77 0.09
N ASP A 154 -8.15 -9.86 0.87
CA ASP A 154 -8.23 -9.78 2.34
C ASP A 154 -8.84 -8.44 2.78
N ILE A 155 -8.38 -7.33 2.19
CA ILE A 155 -8.92 -6.00 2.52
C ILE A 155 -10.40 -5.89 2.15
N VAL A 156 -10.78 -6.19 0.90
CA VAL A 156 -12.16 -5.98 0.42
C VAL A 156 -13.19 -6.93 1.05
N THR A 157 -12.76 -8.07 1.59
CA THR A 157 -13.66 -9.00 2.26
C THR A 157 -13.86 -8.69 3.74
N ARG A 158 -12.92 -7.98 4.35
CA ARG A 158 -12.93 -7.74 5.81
C ARG A 158 -13.33 -6.31 6.19
N TYR A 159 -13.14 -5.35 5.31
CA TYR A 159 -13.38 -3.94 5.58
C TYR A 159 -14.41 -3.38 4.61
N ASP A 160 -15.32 -2.56 5.13
CA ASP A 160 -16.34 -1.86 4.35
C ASP A 160 -15.75 -0.62 3.66
N ILE A 161 -14.70 -0.83 2.86
CA ILE A 161 -14.08 0.21 2.05
C ILE A 161 -14.88 0.47 0.78
N ASP A 162 -14.84 1.70 0.27
CA ASP A 162 -15.57 2.07 -0.95
C ASP A 162 -14.77 1.77 -2.22
N ALA A 163 -13.43 1.79 -2.13
CA ALA A 163 -12.54 1.45 -3.25
C ALA A 163 -11.15 1.02 -2.80
N ILE A 164 -10.45 0.29 -3.67
CA ILE A 164 -8.98 0.15 -3.65
C ILE A 164 -8.39 1.24 -4.54
N HIS A 165 -7.35 1.90 -4.06
CA HIS A 165 -6.55 2.86 -4.82
C HIS A 165 -5.13 2.33 -4.99
N MET A 166 -4.62 2.39 -6.21
CA MET A 166 -3.22 2.14 -6.54
C MET A 166 -2.71 3.33 -7.34
N ASP A 167 -1.48 3.74 -7.07
CA ASP A 167 -0.79 4.76 -7.85
C ASP A 167 0.09 4.11 -8.94
N ASP A 168 0.86 4.91 -9.64
CA ASP A 168 1.60 4.54 -10.85
C ASP A 168 2.98 3.87 -10.60
N TYR A 169 3.29 3.47 -9.37
CA TYR A 169 4.57 2.83 -9.01
C TYR A 169 4.53 1.30 -9.10
N PHE A 170 4.07 0.76 -10.22
CA PHE A 170 4.07 -0.69 -10.41
C PHE A 170 5.48 -1.21 -10.71
N TYR A 171 6.13 -0.68 -11.74
CA TYR A 171 7.58 -0.71 -11.89
C TYR A 171 8.14 0.63 -11.42
N PRO A 172 9.32 0.66 -10.77
CA PRO A 172 9.93 1.93 -10.37
C PRO A 172 10.34 2.77 -11.57
N TYR A 173 10.43 4.09 -11.37
CA TYR A 173 10.99 4.98 -12.39
C TYR A 173 12.42 4.57 -12.75
N PRO A 174 12.82 4.72 -14.02
CA PRO A 174 14.17 4.43 -14.46
C PRO A 174 15.21 5.18 -13.64
N ASN A 175 16.23 4.46 -13.15
CA ASN A 175 17.38 5.03 -12.48
C ASN A 175 18.55 5.07 -13.49
N PRO A 176 19.16 6.23 -13.77
CA PRO A 176 20.24 6.33 -14.74
C PRO A 176 21.38 5.34 -14.44
N GLY A 177 21.75 4.53 -15.43
CA GLY A 177 22.83 3.55 -15.31
C GLY A 177 22.46 2.27 -14.58
N GLU A 178 21.22 2.05 -14.22
CA GLU A 178 20.75 0.83 -13.54
C GLU A 178 19.49 0.30 -14.23
N GLU A 179 19.54 -0.94 -14.73
CA GLU A 179 18.37 -1.63 -15.27
C GLU A 179 17.60 -2.33 -14.14
N PHE A 180 16.27 -2.37 -14.25
CA PHE A 180 15.46 -3.16 -13.33
C PHE A 180 15.77 -4.65 -13.54
N PRO A 181 16.16 -5.40 -12.49
CA PRO A 181 16.78 -6.73 -12.64
C PRO A 181 15.73 -7.85 -12.75
N ASP A 182 14.93 -7.83 -13.80
CA ASP A 182 13.87 -8.81 -14.11
C ASP A 182 14.26 -9.82 -15.21
N ASP A 183 15.57 -10.03 -15.42
CA ASP A 183 16.06 -10.97 -16.45
C ASP A 183 15.56 -12.39 -16.23
N VAL A 184 15.59 -12.86 -14.98
CA VAL A 184 15.19 -14.21 -14.60
C VAL A 184 13.69 -14.41 -14.83
N SER A 185 12.87 -13.48 -14.39
CA SER A 185 11.43 -13.55 -14.56
C SER A 185 11.02 -13.37 -16.03
N PHE A 186 11.72 -12.51 -16.80
CA PHE A 186 11.48 -12.38 -18.23
C PHE A 186 11.81 -13.67 -18.98
N ALA A 187 12.96 -14.30 -18.67
CA ALA A 187 13.34 -15.57 -19.30
C ALA A 187 12.34 -16.69 -19.00
N ALA A 188 11.84 -16.75 -17.74
CA ALA A 188 10.90 -17.80 -17.32
C ALA A 188 9.44 -17.55 -17.73
N TYR A 189 9.02 -16.29 -17.75
CA TYR A 189 7.61 -15.90 -17.91
C TYR A 189 7.39 -14.83 -18.98
N GLY A 190 8.23 -14.82 -20.01
CA GLY A 190 8.18 -13.84 -21.11
C GLY A 190 6.94 -13.95 -22.01
N ARG A 191 6.19 -15.05 -21.95
CA ARG A 191 4.92 -15.26 -22.69
C ARG A 191 5.01 -14.95 -24.19
N GLY A 192 6.18 -15.16 -24.80
CA GLY A 192 6.43 -14.88 -26.22
C GLY A 192 6.71 -13.41 -26.57
N PHE A 193 6.76 -12.52 -25.59
CA PHE A 193 7.20 -11.15 -25.82
C PHE A 193 8.67 -11.10 -26.17
N THR A 194 9.01 -10.40 -27.25
CA THR A 194 10.39 -10.11 -27.65
C THR A 194 10.89 -8.76 -27.08
N ASN A 195 9.95 -7.85 -26.81
CA ASN A 195 10.22 -6.54 -26.21
C ASN A 195 9.90 -6.58 -24.71
N ARG A 196 10.93 -6.34 -23.89
CA ARG A 196 10.80 -6.35 -22.42
C ARG A 196 9.88 -5.24 -21.90
N ALA A 197 9.87 -4.06 -22.51
CA ALA A 197 8.99 -2.97 -22.11
C ALA A 197 7.51 -3.30 -22.33
N ASP A 198 7.17 -3.99 -23.44
CA ASP A 198 5.82 -4.45 -23.70
C ASP A 198 5.39 -5.53 -22.70
N TRP A 199 6.29 -6.47 -22.39
CA TRP A 199 6.06 -7.47 -21.35
C TRP A 199 5.86 -6.86 -19.96
N ARG A 200 6.65 -5.86 -19.58
CA ARG A 200 6.49 -5.14 -18.31
C ARG A 200 5.12 -4.44 -18.25
N ARG A 201 4.68 -3.79 -19.32
CA ARG A 201 3.34 -3.19 -19.39
C ARG A 201 2.23 -4.23 -19.24
N ASP A 202 2.38 -5.38 -19.90
CA ASP A 202 1.42 -6.47 -19.80
C ASP A 202 1.34 -7.06 -18.39
N ASN A 203 2.46 -7.18 -17.67
CA ASN A 203 2.50 -7.68 -16.30
C ASN A 203 1.66 -6.85 -15.30
N VAL A 204 1.36 -5.61 -15.63
CA VAL A 204 0.53 -4.73 -14.78
C VAL A 204 -0.96 -4.89 -15.10
N ASN A 205 -1.30 -5.42 -16.29
CA ASN A 205 -2.66 -5.53 -16.79
C ASN A 205 -3.26 -6.94 -16.67
N VAL A 206 -2.50 -7.95 -16.26
CA VAL A 206 -2.93 -9.36 -16.12
C VAL A 206 -3.28 -9.76 -14.70
#